data_dee133a2d231cefd08d9231e6913496a
#
_entry.id   dee133a2d231cefd08d9231e6913496a
#
_cell.length_a   1.000
_cell.length_b   1.000
_cell.length_c   1.000
_cell.angle_alpha   90.00
_cell.angle_beta   90.00
_cell.angle_gamma   90.00
#
_symmetry.space_group_name_H-M   'P 1'
#
loop_
_entity.id
_entity.type
_entity.pdbx_description
1 polymer ?
#
loop_
_entity_poly.entity_id
_entity_poly.type
_entity_poly.pdbx_seq_one_letter_code
_entity_poly.pdbx_strand_id
1 'polypeptide(L)'
;MALLTPFLPCFMVAMKRSRNIVILTGAGISAESGIDTFRSAGGLWEQHRVEDVATPEAFARDPDLVLRFYDMRREAIQTKEPNPAHLALARLDREWPKRDGGQVLIVTQNVDDLHERGGALNVLHMHGEHLNAWCLACDSRPRWTGTLIDRPPCPVCSEPALRPDIVWFGEVPYRMDEIYEAVAAADLFVSIGTSGAVYPAAGLVRTARELGLQTLELNLERSQGSAWFDETRLGPASEIVPAWVDELLG
;
A
#
# COMPACT_ATOMS: atom_id res chain seq x y z
N MET A 1 -4.73 -60.36 14.82
CA MET A 1 -5.23 -59.19 15.60
C MET A 1 -4.54 -57.97 15.10
N ALA A 2 -5.19 -57.23 14.24
CA ALA A 2 -4.68 -55.95 13.70
C ALA A 2 -5.34 -54.80 14.47
N LEU A 3 -4.54 -54.01 15.16
CA LEU A 3 -4.98 -52.84 15.89
C LEU A 3 -5.22 -51.70 14.89
N LEU A 4 -6.47 -51.32 14.69
CA LEU A 4 -6.92 -50.15 14.00
C LEU A 4 -6.65 -48.94 14.89
N THR A 5 -5.72 -48.09 14.50
CA THR A 5 -5.55 -46.74 15.06
C THR A 5 -6.70 -45.84 14.58
N PRO A 6 -7.40 -45.12 15.47
CA PRO A 6 -8.44 -44.22 15.04
C PRO A 6 -7.81 -42.97 14.42
N PHE A 7 -8.21 -42.68 13.20
CA PHE A 7 -7.99 -41.37 12.57
C PHE A 7 -8.63 -40.28 13.43
N LEU A 8 -7.82 -39.38 13.99
CA LEU A 8 -8.34 -38.16 14.58
C LEU A 8 -8.96 -37.31 13.44
N PRO A 9 -10.19 -36.82 13.62
CA PRO A 9 -10.75 -35.87 12.65
C PRO A 9 -9.95 -34.58 12.71
N CYS A 10 -9.50 -34.17 11.54
CA CYS A 10 -8.96 -32.84 11.32
C CYS A 10 -10.01 -31.82 11.80
N PHE A 11 -9.73 -31.11 12.89
CA PHE A 11 -10.56 -30.02 13.35
C PHE A 11 -10.47 -28.93 12.27
N MET A 12 -11.47 -28.88 11.38
CA MET A 12 -11.79 -27.65 10.67
C MET A 12 -12.16 -26.61 11.73
N VAL A 13 -11.19 -25.78 12.10
CA VAL A 13 -11.49 -24.56 12.82
C VAL A 13 -12.38 -23.76 11.88
N ALA A 14 -13.66 -23.64 12.23
CA ALA A 14 -14.59 -22.78 11.52
C ALA A 14 -13.99 -21.38 11.58
N MET A 15 -13.43 -20.92 10.46
CA MET A 15 -12.92 -19.56 10.35
C MET A 15 -14.08 -18.61 10.68
N LYS A 16 -13.94 -17.88 11.78
CA LYS A 16 -14.88 -16.82 12.15
C LYS A 16 -14.92 -15.89 10.94
N ARG A 17 -16.09 -15.67 10.35
CA ARG A 17 -16.22 -14.75 9.19
C ARG A 17 -15.73 -13.37 9.60
N SER A 18 -14.71 -12.89 8.91
CA SER A 18 -14.17 -11.56 9.15
C SER A 18 -15.16 -10.53 8.61
N ARG A 19 -15.53 -9.54 9.43
CA ARG A 19 -16.41 -8.45 9.04
C ARG A 19 -15.67 -7.24 8.51
N ASN A 20 -14.65 -6.78 9.24
CA ASN A 20 -13.81 -5.64 8.82
C ASN A 20 -12.45 -6.14 8.39
N ILE A 21 -12.01 -5.71 7.23
CA ILE A 21 -10.74 -6.10 6.63
C ILE A 21 -9.89 -4.85 6.43
N VAL A 22 -8.68 -4.84 6.99
CA VAL A 22 -7.65 -3.85 6.67
C VAL A 22 -6.60 -4.50 5.79
N ILE A 23 -6.33 -3.91 4.64
CA ILE A 23 -5.38 -4.39 3.65
C ILE A 23 -4.26 -3.38 3.51
N LEU A 24 -3.04 -3.76 3.91
CA LEU A 24 -1.84 -2.96 3.68
C LEU A 24 -1.21 -3.36 2.36
N THR A 25 -1.07 -2.44 1.40
CA THR A 25 -0.39 -2.71 0.14
C THR A 25 0.93 -1.98 0.02
N GLY A 26 1.89 -2.58 -0.68
CA GLY A 26 3.18 -1.98 -1.01
C GLY A 26 3.53 -2.14 -2.49
N ALA A 27 4.71 -1.72 -2.91
CA ALA A 27 5.11 -1.64 -4.32
C ALA A 27 5.02 -2.98 -5.09
N GLY A 28 5.07 -4.10 -4.39
CA GLY A 28 4.94 -5.43 -5.01
C GLY A 28 3.61 -5.65 -5.71
N ILE A 29 2.49 -5.02 -5.27
CA ILE A 29 1.21 -5.15 -5.96
C ILE A 29 1.21 -4.46 -7.32
N SER A 30 2.00 -3.37 -7.48
CA SER A 30 2.08 -2.58 -8.72
C SER A 30 3.23 -3.01 -9.64
N ALA A 31 4.06 -3.98 -9.22
CA ALA A 31 5.21 -4.46 -10.01
C ALA A 31 4.79 -5.02 -11.38
N GLU A 32 3.72 -5.81 -11.42
CA GLU A 32 3.19 -6.39 -12.66
C GLU A 32 2.43 -5.38 -13.54
N SER A 33 2.18 -4.17 -13.02
CA SER A 33 1.73 -3.01 -13.81
C SER A 33 2.90 -2.25 -14.45
N GLY A 34 4.15 -2.69 -14.20
CA GLY A 34 5.37 -2.06 -14.72
C GLY A 34 5.79 -0.83 -13.92
N ILE A 35 5.47 -0.78 -12.63
CA ILE A 35 6.02 0.19 -11.68
C ILE A 35 7.13 -0.49 -10.89
N ASP A 36 8.34 0.07 -10.97
CA ASP A 36 9.51 -0.50 -10.30
C ASP A 36 9.33 -0.50 -8.77
N THR A 37 9.65 -1.65 -8.17
CA THR A 37 9.64 -1.77 -6.72
C THR A 37 10.86 -1.10 -6.10
N PHE A 38 10.72 -0.66 -4.85
CA PHE A 38 11.77 -0.05 -4.05
C PHE A 38 13.01 -0.96 -3.83
N ARG A 39 12.94 -2.25 -4.16
CA ARG A 39 14.02 -3.24 -4.04
C ARG A 39 14.87 -3.41 -5.29
N SER A 40 14.67 -2.64 -6.34
CA SER A 40 15.45 -2.77 -7.57
C SER A 40 16.93 -2.68 -7.29
N ALA A 41 17.67 -3.66 -7.76
CA ALA A 41 19.11 -3.87 -7.76
C ALA A 41 19.99 -2.81 -7.01
N GLY A 42 20.47 -3.17 -5.83
CA GLY A 42 21.58 -2.44 -5.20
C GLY A 42 21.24 -1.23 -4.34
N GLY A 43 19.97 -1.06 -3.91
CA GLY A 43 19.56 0.07 -3.06
C GLY A 43 19.37 1.38 -3.83
N LEU A 44 19.32 1.30 -5.15
CA LEU A 44 19.03 2.44 -6.02
C LEU A 44 17.55 2.42 -6.40
N TRP A 45 16.88 3.52 -6.22
CA TRP A 45 15.54 3.77 -6.73
C TRP A 45 15.65 4.52 -8.06
N GLU A 46 15.39 3.82 -9.17
CA GLU A 46 15.57 4.38 -10.52
C GLU A 46 16.93 5.07 -10.72
N GLN A 47 18.01 4.36 -10.36
CA GLN A 47 19.41 4.81 -10.46
C GLN A 47 19.79 5.93 -9.48
N HIS A 48 18.89 6.39 -8.61
CA HIS A 48 19.20 7.37 -7.56
C HIS A 48 19.25 6.71 -6.18
N ARG A 49 20.13 7.19 -5.33
CA ARG A 49 20.09 6.81 -3.92
C ARG A 49 18.90 7.48 -3.28
N VAL A 50 18.22 6.75 -2.38
CA VAL A 50 17.05 7.25 -1.66
C VAL A 50 17.35 8.55 -0.93
N GLU A 51 18.54 8.64 -0.32
CA GLU A 51 19.00 9.81 0.41
C GLU A 51 19.23 11.04 -0.47
N ASP A 52 19.25 10.88 -1.80
CA ASP A 52 19.45 11.97 -2.74
C ASP A 52 18.14 12.51 -3.33
N VAL A 53 17.03 11.75 -3.24
CA VAL A 53 15.76 12.13 -3.88
C VAL A 53 14.53 12.03 -2.98
N ALA A 54 14.60 11.34 -1.84
CA ALA A 54 13.41 11.02 -1.03
C ALA A 54 13.58 11.39 0.45
N THR A 55 14.23 12.52 0.74
CA THR A 55 14.36 13.10 2.08
C THR A 55 14.16 14.62 2.03
N PRO A 56 13.70 15.26 3.13
CA PRO A 56 13.65 16.72 3.24
C PRO A 56 15.02 17.39 3.02
N GLU A 57 16.07 16.75 3.50
CA GLU A 57 17.45 17.23 3.36
C GLU A 57 17.91 17.21 1.89
N ALA A 58 17.53 16.18 1.12
CA ALA A 58 17.78 16.12 -0.32
C ALA A 58 17.10 17.28 -1.04
N PHE A 59 15.83 17.52 -0.72
CA PHE A 59 15.07 18.63 -1.31
C PHE A 59 15.65 19.99 -0.95
N ALA A 60 16.11 20.18 0.28
CA ALA A 60 16.78 21.43 0.68
C ALA A 60 18.14 21.62 0.00
N ARG A 61 18.87 20.53 -0.27
CA ARG A 61 20.20 20.55 -0.89
C ARG A 61 20.13 20.76 -2.41
N ASP A 62 19.29 19.99 -3.09
CA ASP A 62 19.11 20.05 -4.55
C ASP A 62 17.63 19.84 -4.93
N PRO A 63 16.82 20.90 -4.79
CA PRO A 63 15.39 20.82 -5.10
C PRO A 63 15.12 20.52 -6.58
N ASP A 64 16.03 20.90 -7.49
CA ASP A 64 15.86 20.64 -8.92
C ASP A 64 16.03 19.17 -9.27
N LEU A 65 16.98 18.49 -8.66
CA LEU A 65 17.14 17.04 -8.79
C LEU A 65 15.87 16.32 -8.30
N VAL A 66 15.41 16.67 -7.11
CA VAL A 66 14.23 16.05 -6.50
C VAL A 66 12.98 16.28 -7.34
N LEU A 67 12.73 17.52 -7.79
CA LEU A 67 11.56 17.80 -8.61
C LEU A 67 11.59 17.09 -9.96
N ARG A 68 12.74 17.06 -10.66
CA ARG A 68 12.89 16.28 -11.91
C ARG A 68 12.62 14.81 -11.69
N PHE A 69 13.13 14.22 -10.61
CA PHE A 69 12.90 12.84 -10.26
C PHE A 69 11.41 12.53 -10.09
N TYR A 70 10.69 13.36 -9.33
CA TYR A 70 9.25 13.15 -9.10
C TYR A 70 8.39 13.50 -10.31
N ASP A 71 8.78 14.46 -11.14
CA ASP A 71 8.08 14.78 -12.39
C ASP A 71 8.17 13.62 -13.39
N MET A 72 9.35 13.02 -13.58
CA MET A 72 9.54 11.82 -14.40
C MET A 72 8.66 10.65 -13.91
N ARG A 73 8.62 10.42 -12.60
CA ARG A 73 7.78 9.36 -12.02
C ARG A 73 6.30 9.64 -12.18
N ARG A 74 5.87 10.90 -12.01
CA ARG A 74 4.48 11.32 -12.23
C ARG A 74 4.05 11.07 -13.68
N GLU A 75 4.90 11.38 -14.63
CA GLU A 75 4.65 11.09 -16.04
C GLU A 75 4.56 9.57 -16.30
N ALA A 76 5.52 8.82 -15.80
CA ALA A 76 5.55 7.36 -15.98
C ALA A 76 4.31 6.66 -15.40
N ILE A 77 3.87 7.03 -14.21
CA ILE A 77 2.70 6.43 -13.53
C ILE A 77 1.41 6.63 -14.34
N GLN A 78 1.24 7.78 -14.98
CA GLN A 78 0.04 8.07 -15.78
C GLN A 78 -0.12 7.12 -16.98
N THR A 79 0.93 6.45 -17.41
CA THR A 79 0.91 5.47 -18.51
C THR A 79 0.65 4.03 -18.04
N LYS A 80 0.64 3.77 -16.74
CA LYS A 80 0.45 2.41 -16.20
C LYS A 80 -1.01 2.08 -16.02
N GLU A 81 -1.33 0.78 -16.07
CA GLU A 81 -2.70 0.31 -15.90
C GLU A 81 -2.83 -0.60 -14.66
N PRO A 82 -3.99 -0.58 -13.99
CA PRO A 82 -4.28 -1.51 -12.91
C PRO A 82 -4.18 -2.96 -13.39
N ASN A 83 -3.50 -3.81 -12.63
CA ASN A 83 -3.43 -5.25 -12.91
C ASN A 83 -4.56 -6.02 -12.18
N PRO A 84 -4.70 -7.35 -12.41
CA PRO A 84 -5.76 -8.15 -11.80
C PRO A 84 -5.86 -8.06 -10.27
N ALA A 85 -4.75 -7.82 -9.56
CA ALA A 85 -4.78 -7.65 -8.10
C ALA A 85 -5.54 -6.38 -7.69
N HIS A 86 -5.29 -5.25 -8.35
CA HIS A 86 -6.01 -4.01 -8.11
C HIS A 86 -7.51 -4.16 -8.38
N LEU A 87 -7.86 -4.81 -9.51
CA LEU A 87 -9.26 -5.07 -9.90
C LEU A 87 -9.97 -5.97 -8.88
N ALA A 88 -9.28 -6.99 -8.39
CA ALA A 88 -9.81 -7.90 -7.38
C ALA A 88 -10.06 -7.18 -6.04
N LEU A 89 -9.12 -6.35 -5.57
CA LEU A 89 -9.31 -5.57 -4.35
C LEU A 89 -10.45 -4.56 -4.49
N ALA A 90 -10.58 -3.92 -5.65
CA ALA A 90 -11.70 -3.02 -5.93
C ALA A 90 -13.05 -3.76 -5.93
N ARG A 91 -13.08 -5.02 -6.42
CA ARG A 91 -14.27 -5.87 -6.32
C ARG A 91 -14.58 -6.21 -4.86
N LEU A 92 -13.59 -6.61 -4.09
CA LEU A 92 -13.74 -6.92 -2.66
C LEU A 92 -14.30 -5.71 -1.90
N ASP A 93 -13.74 -4.52 -2.09
CA ASP A 93 -14.19 -3.28 -1.47
C ASP A 93 -15.68 -2.98 -1.75
N ARG A 94 -16.14 -3.22 -2.98
CA ARG A 94 -17.54 -2.97 -3.38
C ARG A 94 -18.53 -4.04 -2.95
N GLU A 95 -18.13 -5.31 -2.90
CA GLU A 95 -19.03 -6.45 -2.69
C GLU A 95 -19.07 -6.91 -1.23
N TRP A 96 -17.97 -6.79 -0.51
CA TRP A 96 -17.87 -7.23 0.88
C TRP A 96 -18.90 -6.58 1.81
N PRO A 97 -19.13 -5.24 1.77
CA PRO A 97 -20.13 -4.59 2.62
C PRO A 97 -21.55 -5.10 2.39
N LYS A 98 -21.86 -5.50 1.15
CA LYS A 98 -23.22 -6.00 0.78
C LYS A 98 -23.42 -7.44 1.27
N ARG A 99 -22.35 -8.21 1.38
CA ARG A 99 -22.40 -9.62 1.73
C ARG A 99 -22.42 -9.86 3.24
N ASP A 100 -21.57 -9.21 3.98
CA ASP A 100 -21.32 -9.48 5.41
C ASP A 100 -21.58 -8.27 6.32
N GLY A 101 -21.89 -7.10 5.75
CA GLY A 101 -22.07 -5.85 6.50
C GLY A 101 -20.77 -5.29 7.09
N GLY A 102 -19.62 -5.88 6.75
CA GLY A 102 -18.31 -5.40 7.14
C GLY A 102 -17.77 -4.36 6.16
N GLN A 103 -16.62 -3.79 6.48
CA GLN A 103 -15.94 -2.82 5.63
C GLN A 103 -14.56 -3.34 5.19
N VAL A 104 -14.09 -2.83 4.06
CA VAL A 104 -12.73 -3.02 3.57
C VAL A 104 -12.06 -1.66 3.53
N LEU A 105 -10.87 -1.54 4.13
CA LEU A 105 -10.02 -0.37 3.99
C LEU A 105 -8.69 -0.81 3.36
N ILE A 106 -8.34 -0.20 2.24
CA ILE A 106 -7.03 -0.37 1.60
C ILE A 106 -6.12 0.75 2.09
N VAL A 107 -5.13 0.42 2.91
CA VAL A 107 -4.05 1.32 3.31
C VAL A 107 -2.89 1.06 2.37
N THR A 108 -2.52 2.05 1.57
CA THR A 108 -1.42 1.85 0.62
C THR A 108 -0.19 2.66 0.98
N GLN A 109 0.97 2.02 0.89
CA GLN A 109 2.29 2.66 0.91
C GLN A 109 2.65 3.22 -0.47
N ASN A 110 1.90 2.79 -1.50
CA ASN A 110 2.12 3.22 -2.86
C ASN A 110 1.63 4.66 -3.05
N VAL A 111 2.28 5.32 -3.97
CA VAL A 111 2.01 6.72 -4.34
C VAL A 111 1.39 6.84 -5.74
N ASP A 112 1.15 5.70 -6.40
CA ASP A 112 0.36 5.58 -7.64
C ASP A 112 -1.15 5.56 -7.33
N ASP A 113 -1.98 5.79 -8.34
CA ASP A 113 -3.45 5.80 -8.27
C ASP A 113 -4.09 4.53 -8.85
N LEU A 114 -3.35 3.40 -8.89
CA LEU A 114 -3.84 2.19 -9.54
C LEU A 114 -5.00 1.51 -8.79
N HIS A 115 -5.09 1.69 -7.48
CA HIS A 115 -6.24 1.21 -6.71
C HIS A 115 -7.53 1.92 -7.12
N GLU A 116 -7.51 3.25 -7.18
CA GLU A 116 -8.65 4.08 -7.59
C GLU A 116 -9.02 3.83 -9.05
N ARG A 117 -8.02 3.78 -9.94
CA ARG A 117 -8.24 3.46 -11.36
C ARG A 117 -8.73 2.03 -11.55
N GLY A 118 -8.42 1.11 -10.65
CA GLY A 118 -9.01 -0.23 -10.56
C GLY A 118 -10.45 -0.22 -10.06
N GLY A 119 -10.92 0.90 -9.52
CA GLY A 119 -12.28 1.11 -9.03
C GLY A 119 -12.47 0.87 -7.53
N ALA A 120 -11.40 0.88 -6.73
CA ALA A 120 -11.49 0.89 -5.27
C ALA A 120 -12.00 2.26 -4.78
N LEU A 121 -12.80 2.26 -3.71
CA LEU A 121 -13.45 3.44 -3.16
C LEU A 121 -12.87 3.86 -1.81
N ASN A 122 -12.41 2.89 -1.02
CA ASN A 122 -11.91 3.11 0.33
C ASN A 122 -10.38 2.90 0.36
N VAL A 123 -9.65 3.87 -0.20
CA VAL A 123 -8.18 3.86 -0.24
C VAL A 123 -7.62 4.96 0.65
N LEU A 124 -6.60 4.64 1.45
CA LEU A 124 -5.88 5.57 2.29
C LEU A 124 -4.40 5.54 1.89
N HIS A 125 -3.91 6.63 1.30
CA HIS A 125 -2.51 6.80 0.93
C HIS A 125 -1.67 7.27 2.12
N MET A 126 -0.98 6.36 2.78
CA MET A 126 -0.18 6.73 3.96
C MET A 126 1.14 7.42 3.61
N HIS A 127 1.61 7.31 2.38
CA HIS A 127 2.85 7.95 1.92
C HIS A 127 2.61 9.06 0.87
N GLY A 128 1.36 9.53 0.75
CA GLY A 128 0.99 10.57 -0.21
C GLY A 128 0.75 10.04 -1.63
N GLU A 129 0.64 10.93 -2.58
CA GLU A 129 0.22 10.63 -3.95
C GLU A 129 1.03 11.39 -4.99
N HIS A 130 1.51 10.71 -6.04
CA HIS A 130 2.24 11.36 -7.14
C HIS A 130 1.41 12.40 -7.91
N LEU A 131 0.10 12.20 -7.97
CA LEU A 131 -0.80 13.09 -8.69
C LEU A 131 -1.35 14.24 -7.83
N ASN A 132 -0.69 14.50 -6.69
CA ASN A 132 -0.94 15.66 -5.85
C ASN A 132 0.36 16.46 -5.67
N ALA A 133 0.22 17.74 -5.35
CA ALA A 133 1.30 18.59 -4.91
C ALA A 133 0.96 19.19 -3.54
N TRP A 134 1.96 19.42 -2.72
CA TRP A 134 1.82 20.07 -1.42
C TRP A 134 2.44 21.45 -1.45
N CYS A 135 1.64 22.46 -1.12
CA CYS A 135 2.12 23.84 -1.01
C CYS A 135 2.69 24.11 0.39
N LEU A 136 3.98 24.37 0.45
CA LEU A 136 4.66 24.69 1.73
C LEU A 136 4.31 26.05 2.30
N ALA A 137 3.67 26.95 1.50
CA ALA A 137 3.27 28.27 1.95
C ALA A 137 1.87 28.31 2.59
N CYS A 138 0.91 27.52 2.10
CA CYS A 138 -0.48 27.56 2.58
C CYS A 138 -1.05 26.20 2.97
N ASP A 139 -0.22 25.16 2.97
CA ASP A 139 -0.58 23.78 3.33
C ASP A 139 -1.66 23.13 2.44
N SER A 140 -2.04 23.74 1.32
CA SER A 140 -2.98 23.14 0.37
C SER A 140 -2.35 21.96 -0.38
N ARG A 141 -3.20 20.98 -0.75
CA ARG A 141 -2.79 19.76 -1.47
C ARG A 141 -3.61 19.60 -2.75
N PRO A 142 -3.36 20.47 -3.77
CA PRO A 142 -4.08 20.38 -5.02
C PRO A 142 -3.69 19.14 -5.82
N ARG A 143 -4.64 18.59 -6.59
CA ARG A 143 -4.32 17.61 -7.62
C ARG A 143 -3.39 18.24 -8.66
N TRP A 144 -2.34 17.50 -9.01
CA TRP A 144 -1.28 18.01 -9.87
C TRP A 144 -0.77 16.91 -10.81
N THR A 145 -0.95 17.14 -12.10
CA THR A 145 -0.53 16.19 -13.16
C THR A 145 0.61 16.71 -14.03
N GLY A 146 0.93 18.00 -13.90
CA GLY A 146 2.00 18.67 -14.63
C GLY A 146 3.36 18.57 -13.94
N THR A 147 4.35 19.32 -14.46
CA THR A 147 5.68 19.42 -13.89
C THR A 147 5.72 20.36 -12.69
N LEU A 148 6.64 20.12 -11.78
CA LEU A 148 6.94 21.01 -10.64
C LEU A 148 8.31 21.66 -10.78
N ILE A 149 9.16 21.20 -11.70
CA ILE A 149 10.51 21.75 -11.92
C ILE A 149 10.49 23.23 -12.29
N ASP A 150 9.47 23.68 -13.00
CA ASP A 150 9.31 25.07 -13.43
C ASP A 150 8.78 26.00 -12.32
N ARG A 151 8.65 25.49 -11.09
CA ARG A 151 8.13 26.24 -9.92
C ARG A 151 6.78 26.90 -10.19
N PRO A 152 5.76 26.17 -10.66
CA PRO A 152 4.46 26.75 -10.93
C PRO A 152 3.84 27.35 -9.66
N PRO A 153 3.04 28.43 -9.78
CA PRO A 153 2.36 29.03 -8.64
C PRO A 153 1.30 28.05 -8.09
N CYS A 154 1.15 28.04 -6.77
CA CYS A 154 0.08 27.32 -6.10
C CYS A 154 -1.29 27.87 -6.54
N PRO A 155 -2.26 27.03 -6.93
CA PRO A 155 -3.57 27.51 -7.37
C PRO A 155 -4.41 28.14 -6.25
N VAL A 156 -3.99 28.01 -4.98
CA VAL A 156 -4.71 28.54 -3.82
C VAL A 156 -4.11 29.86 -3.33
N CYS A 157 -2.78 29.94 -3.18
CA CYS A 157 -2.13 31.14 -2.62
C CYS A 157 -1.22 31.88 -3.61
N SER A 158 -1.03 31.35 -4.82
CA SER A 158 -0.17 31.87 -5.87
C SER A 158 1.35 31.88 -5.58
N GLU A 159 1.78 31.38 -4.44
CA GLU A 159 3.21 31.24 -4.11
C GLU A 159 3.84 30.07 -4.90
N PRO A 160 5.09 30.19 -5.39
CA PRO A 160 5.80 29.13 -6.11
C PRO A 160 6.44 28.13 -5.11
N ALA A 161 5.62 27.58 -4.22
CA ALA A 161 6.05 26.77 -3.07
C ALA A 161 5.53 25.33 -3.12
N LEU A 162 5.22 24.82 -4.33
CA LEU A 162 4.75 23.45 -4.51
C LEU A 162 5.91 22.45 -4.48
N ARG A 163 5.71 21.37 -3.74
CA ARG A 163 6.53 20.16 -3.79
C ARG A 163 5.65 18.94 -4.11
N PRO A 164 6.24 17.76 -4.48
CA PRO A 164 5.49 16.51 -4.54
C PRO A 164 4.81 16.22 -3.21
N ASP A 165 3.54 15.81 -3.23
CA ASP A 165 2.80 15.41 -2.02
C ASP A 165 3.12 13.96 -1.66
N ILE A 166 4.38 13.73 -1.33
CA ILE A 166 4.96 12.45 -0.98
C ILE A 166 5.58 12.55 0.41
N VAL A 167 5.31 11.57 1.26
CA VAL A 167 5.98 11.43 2.55
C VAL A 167 7.39 10.90 2.30
N TRP A 168 8.39 11.69 2.63
CA TRP A 168 9.78 11.31 2.51
C TRP A 168 10.29 10.61 3.77
N PHE A 169 11.44 9.94 3.65
CA PHE A 169 12.11 9.36 4.82
C PHE A 169 12.44 10.46 5.83
N GLY A 170 12.08 10.20 7.09
CA GLY A 170 12.16 11.18 8.18
C GLY A 170 10.88 11.97 8.42
N GLU A 171 9.94 11.96 7.49
CA GLU A 171 8.60 12.57 7.69
C GLU A 171 7.61 11.56 8.31
N VAL A 172 6.56 12.07 8.93
CA VAL A 172 5.50 11.24 9.52
C VAL A 172 4.50 10.83 8.43
N PRO A 173 4.20 9.54 8.27
CA PRO A 173 3.17 9.10 7.32
C PRO A 173 1.79 9.70 7.65
N TYR A 174 0.98 9.88 6.63
CA TYR A 174 -0.34 10.50 6.76
C TYR A 174 -1.33 9.58 7.46
N ARG A 175 -2.24 10.19 8.22
CA ARG A 175 -3.44 9.56 8.79
C ARG A 175 -3.15 8.32 9.67
N MET A 176 -2.02 8.30 10.37
CA MET A 176 -1.62 7.15 11.20
C MET A 176 -2.65 6.81 12.27
N ASP A 177 -3.30 7.81 12.89
CA ASP A 177 -4.32 7.58 13.90
C ASP A 177 -5.52 6.82 13.32
N GLU A 178 -5.99 7.20 12.13
CA GLU A 178 -7.08 6.51 11.42
C GLU A 178 -6.68 5.08 11.04
N ILE A 179 -5.42 4.86 10.65
CA ILE A 179 -4.90 3.52 10.34
C ILE A 179 -4.92 2.64 11.60
N TYR A 180 -4.44 3.15 12.73
CA TYR A 180 -4.46 2.41 13.99
C TYR A 180 -5.89 2.14 14.48
N GLU A 181 -6.79 3.11 14.35
CA GLU A 181 -8.23 2.91 14.67
C GLU A 181 -8.86 1.84 13.78
N ALA A 182 -8.57 1.86 12.47
CA ALA A 182 -9.08 0.86 11.53
C ALA A 182 -8.54 -0.54 11.85
N VAL A 183 -7.24 -0.67 12.17
CA VAL A 183 -6.64 -1.94 12.59
C VAL A 183 -7.27 -2.42 13.89
N ALA A 184 -7.52 -1.54 14.86
CA ALA A 184 -8.16 -1.91 16.13
C ALA A 184 -9.61 -2.39 15.96
N ALA A 185 -10.31 -1.92 14.92
CA ALA A 185 -11.69 -2.30 14.60
C ALA A 185 -11.78 -3.49 13.60
N ALA A 186 -10.66 -4.00 13.11
CA ALA A 186 -10.62 -5.05 12.11
C ALA A 186 -10.77 -6.45 12.72
N ASP A 187 -11.20 -7.40 11.89
CA ASP A 187 -11.18 -8.84 12.18
C ASP A 187 -10.05 -9.55 11.42
N LEU A 188 -9.64 -8.99 10.27
CA LEU A 188 -8.58 -9.53 9.42
C LEU A 188 -7.65 -8.41 8.97
N PHE A 189 -6.36 -8.62 9.14
CA PHE A 189 -5.29 -7.79 8.59
C PHE A 189 -4.56 -8.54 7.47
N VAL A 190 -4.48 -7.93 6.29
CA VAL A 190 -3.82 -8.52 5.11
C VAL A 190 -2.69 -7.63 4.65
N SER A 191 -1.54 -8.19 4.36
CA SER A 191 -0.39 -7.48 3.80
C SER A 191 -0.10 -8.00 2.39
N ILE A 192 -0.05 -7.11 1.39
CA ILE A 192 0.12 -7.49 -0.02
C ILE A 192 1.30 -6.74 -0.64
N GLY A 193 2.28 -7.49 -1.15
CA GLY A 193 3.39 -6.91 -1.92
C GLY A 193 4.28 -5.96 -1.13
N THR A 194 4.41 -6.15 0.19
CA THR A 194 5.24 -5.30 1.04
C THR A 194 6.57 -5.95 1.38
N SER A 195 7.59 -5.14 1.62
CA SER A 195 8.90 -5.65 2.08
C SER A 195 8.91 -6.04 3.55
N GLY A 196 7.99 -5.49 4.35
CA GLY A 196 8.02 -5.59 5.80
C GLY A 196 9.22 -4.86 6.45
N ALA A 197 9.85 -3.92 5.72
CA ALA A 197 11.06 -3.21 6.18
C ALA A 197 10.83 -1.73 6.50
N VAL A 198 9.78 -1.13 5.95
CA VAL A 198 9.50 0.31 6.08
C VAL A 198 8.58 0.57 7.27
N TYR A 199 9.11 1.24 8.29
CA TYR A 199 8.34 1.65 9.46
C TYR A 199 7.70 3.03 9.25
N PRO A 200 6.50 3.28 9.84
CA PRO A 200 5.75 2.44 10.79
C PRO A 200 4.91 1.34 10.14
N ALA A 201 4.70 1.31 8.82
CA ALA A 201 3.86 0.34 8.11
C ALA A 201 4.22 -1.12 8.45
N ALA A 202 5.51 -1.46 8.51
CA ALA A 202 5.99 -2.79 8.87
C ALA A 202 5.59 -3.24 10.28
N GLY A 203 5.27 -2.31 11.18
CA GLY A 203 4.81 -2.60 12.53
C GLY A 203 3.34 -3.00 12.64
N LEU A 204 2.51 -2.68 11.64
CA LEU A 204 1.05 -2.88 11.71
C LEU A 204 0.65 -4.35 11.91
N VAL A 205 1.38 -5.30 11.32
CA VAL A 205 1.10 -6.73 11.54
C VAL A 205 1.31 -7.14 13.00
N ARG A 206 2.30 -6.57 13.69
CA ARG A 206 2.51 -6.86 15.11
C ARG A 206 1.36 -6.31 15.95
N THR A 207 0.96 -5.07 15.68
CA THR A 207 -0.22 -4.46 16.32
C THR A 207 -1.48 -5.30 16.07
N ALA A 208 -1.72 -5.76 14.85
CA ALA A 208 -2.84 -6.62 14.51
C ALA A 208 -2.83 -7.93 15.34
N ARG A 209 -1.67 -8.57 15.47
CA ARG A 209 -1.53 -9.79 16.30
C ARG A 209 -1.73 -9.54 17.79
N GLU A 210 -1.19 -8.46 18.32
CA GLU A 210 -1.37 -8.06 19.73
C GLU A 210 -2.85 -7.83 20.06
N LEU A 211 -3.63 -7.38 19.08
CA LEU A 211 -5.08 -7.22 19.17
C LEU A 211 -5.87 -8.52 18.90
N GLY A 212 -5.21 -9.61 18.53
CA GLY A 212 -5.82 -10.90 18.27
C GLY A 212 -6.50 -11.05 16.92
N LEU A 213 -6.17 -10.19 15.95
CA LEU A 213 -6.67 -10.29 14.59
C LEU A 213 -6.08 -11.52 13.87
N GLN A 214 -6.84 -12.06 12.92
CA GLN A 214 -6.26 -12.95 11.91
C GLN A 214 -5.34 -12.15 10.98
N THR A 215 -4.22 -12.76 10.57
CA THR A 215 -3.22 -12.06 9.74
C THR A 215 -2.80 -12.90 8.55
N LEU A 216 -2.83 -12.31 7.35
CA LEU A 216 -2.48 -12.95 6.08
C LEU A 216 -1.43 -12.14 5.32
N GLU A 217 -0.40 -12.78 4.83
CA GLU A 217 0.57 -12.21 3.90
C GLU A 217 0.37 -12.80 2.49
N LEU A 218 0.20 -11.92 1.50
CA LEU A 218 0.19 -12.26 0.07
C LEU A 218 1.39 -11.56 -0.58
N ASN A 219 2.39 -12.31 -1.00
CA ASN A 219 3.64 -11.71 -1.49
C ASN A 219 4.35 -12.63 -2.50
N LEU A 220 5.19 -12.05 -3.35
CA LEU A 220 6.01 -12.85 -4.27
C LEU A 220 7.03 -13.70 -3.51
N GLU A 221 7.63 -13.12 -2.46
CA GLU A 221 8.62 -13.75 -1.58
C GLU A 221 8.29 -13.41 -0.12
N ARG A 222 8.86 -14.17 0.82
CA ARG A 222 8.70 -13.85 2.23
C ARG A 222 9.27 -12.46 2.55
N SER A 223 8.46 -11.65 3.22
CA SER A 223 8.90 -10.34 3.74
C SER A 223 9.73 -10.48 5.02
N GLN A 224 10.32 -9.38 5.50
CA GLN A 224 10.95 -9.37 6.82
C GLN A 224 9.95 -9.56 7.96
N GLY A 225 8.67 -9.32 7.70
CA GLY A 225 7.57 -9.50 8.66
C GLY A 225 6.89 -10.86 8.62
N SER A 226 7.24 -11.78 7.69
CA SER A 226 6.49 -13.04 7.46
C SER A 226 6.30 -13.91 8.70
N ALA A 227 7.22 -13.87 9.66
CA ALA A 227 7.10 -14.63 10.91
C ALA A 227 5.96 -14.13 11.83
N TRP A 228 5.41 -12.96 11.55
CA TRP A 228 4.31 -12.38 12.33
C TRP A 228 2.92 -12.71 11.76
N PHE A 229 2.83 -13.30 10.56
CA PHE A 229 1.56 -13.66 9.95
C PHE A 229 1.14 -15.08 10.34
N ASP A 230 -0.18 -15.29 10.52
CA ASP A 230 -0.75 -16.62 10.76
C ASP A 230 -0.68 -17.46 9.49
N GLU A 231 -0.85 -16.83 8.33
CA GLU A 231 -0.77 -17.46 7.03
C GLU A 231 0.05 -16.59 6.05
N THR A 232 0.85 -17.26 5.21
CA THR A 232 1.61 -16.64 4.12
C THR A 232 1.37 -17.42 2.84
N ARG A 233 0.90 -16.73 1.79
CA ARG A 233 0.77 -17.27 0.43
C ARG A 233 1.76 -16.57 -0.49
N LEU A 234 2.54 -17.35 -1.22
CA LEU A 234 3.59 -16.84 -2.10
C LEU A 234 3.20 -17.03 -3.56
N GLY A 235 3.39 -15.99 -4.36
CA GLY A 235 3.12 -15.97 -5.79
C GLY A 235 2.97 -14.55 -6.34
N PRO A 236 2.80 -14.41 -7.68
CA PRO A 236 2.50 -13.14 -8.32
C PRO A 236 1.21 -12.53 -7.77
N ALA A 237 1.21 -11.21 -7.51
CA ALA A 237 0.03 -10.54 -6.96
C ALA A 237 -1.19 -10.68 -7.86
N SER A 238 -0.98 -10.63 -9.19
CA SER A 238 -2.05 -10.80 -10.20
C SER A 238 -2.73 -12.16 -10.19
N GLU A 239 -2.15 -13.16 -9.53
CA GLU A 239 -2.70 -14.51 -9.41
C GLU A 239 -3.28 -14.76 -8.02
N ILE A 240 -2.46 -14.53 -6.97
CA ILE A 240 -2.84 -14.93 -5.60
C ILE A 240 -3.88 -14.00 -4.98
N VAL A 241 -3.91 -12.70 -5.34
CA VAL A 241 -4.90 -11.76 -4.80
C VAL A 241 -6.30 -12.02 -5.36
N PRO A 242 -6.51 -12.19 -6.70
CA PRO A 242 -7.80 -12.61 -7.23
C PRO A 242 -8.30 -13.92 -6.63
N ALA A 243 -7.44 -14.95 -6.54
CA ALA A 243 -7.80 -16.24 -5.95
C ALA A 243 -8.28 -16.09 -4.49
N TRP A 244 -7.56 -15.32 -3.67
CA TRP A 244 -7.97 -15.04 -2.29
C TRP A 244 -9.30 -14.27 -2.22
N VAL A 245 -9.51 -13.29 -3.08
CA VAL A 245 -10.78 -12.53 -3.15
C VAL A 245 -11.94 -13.44 -3.55
N ASP A 246 -11.72 -14.36 -4.51
CA ASP A 246 -12.73 -15.35 -4.90
C ASP A 246 -13.11 -16.29 -3.75
N GLU A 247 -12.13 -16.74 -2.95
CA GLU A 247 -12.39 -17.54 -1.73
C GLU A 247 -13.25 -16.79 -0.71
N LEU A 248 -13.04 -15.48 -0.55
CA LEU A 248 -13.81 -14.66 0.39
C LEU A 248 -15.24 -14.38 -0.10
N LEU A 249 -15.37 -14.10 -1.39
CA LEU A 249 -16.65 -13.74 -1.99
C LEU A 249 -17.48 -14.98 -2.41
N GLY A 250 -16.92 -16.15 -2.57
CA GLY A 250 -17.56 -17.47 -2.75
C GLY A 250 -18.29 -17.61 -4.04
#